data_1e0f67af3b11094fa9d986072c479b3a
#
_entry.id   1e0f67af3b11094fa9d986072c479b3a
#
_cell.length_a   1.000
_cell.length_b   1.000
_cell.length_c   1.000
_cell.angle_alpha   90.00
_cell.angle_beta   90.00
_cell.angle_gamma   90.00
#
_symmetry.space_group_name_H-M   'P 1'
#
loop_
_entity.id
_entity.type
_entity.pdbx_description
1 polymer ?
#
loop_
_entity_poly.entity_id
_entity_poly.type
_entity_poly.pdbx_seq_one_letter_code
_entity_poly.pdbx_strand_id
1 'polypeptide(L)'
;VTTNAAAGVRLDIQGRGVAHVETGLPVLNSLLARLAETARFDLVLDIEPGDAEAEVDAAGAALGRALMRPLRDARARGYGSESLASAEALAHVVLERSDEPLFVTNVDLTDARIGGLGTDVARRFLDTLTTNAGLVLHVRLLDGTDSAHVLEAIFKALGAALAQACESIGGTE
;
A
#
# COMPACT_ATOMS: atom_id res chain seq x y z
N VAL A 1 -13.69 6.75 -17.57
CA VAL A 1 -13.75 6.59 -16.10
C VAL A 1 -14.73 5.48 -15.80
N THR A 2 -14.24 4.27 -15.60
CA THR A 2 -15.07 3.17 -15.14
C THR A 2 -15.21 3.31 -13.63
N THR A 3 -16.26 3.93 -13.19
CA THR A 3 -16.67 3.94 -11.79
C THR A 3 -17.13 2.51 -11.49
N ASN A 4 -16.28 1.72 -10.86
CA ASN A 4 -16.72 0.44 -10.32
C ASN A 4 -17.60 0.77 -9.12
N ALA A 5 -18.86 0.31 -9.11
CA ALA A 5 -19.89 0.70 -8.16
C ALA A 5 -19.57 0.37 -6.69
N ALA A 6 -18.47 -0.35 -6.43
CA ALA A 6 -18.06 -0.80 -5.10
C ALA A 6 -16.92 0.02 -4.47
N ALA A 7 -16.23 0.89 -5.20
CA ALA A 7 -15.12 1.67 -4.66
C ALA A 7 -14.90 2.96 -5.44
N GLY A 8 -14.88 4.08 -4.75
CA GLY A 8 -14.41 5.36 -5.26
C GLY A 8 -12.92 5.52 -4.94
N VAL A 9 -12.07 5.70 -5.95
CA VAL A 9 -10.64 5.95 -5.75
C VAL A 9 -10.17 7.10 -6.64
N ARG A 10 -9.38 8.01 -6.04
CA ARG A 10 -8.58 9.00 -6.76
C ARG A 10 -7.19 9.02 -6.17
N LEU A 11 -6.20 8.97 -7.03
CA LEU A 11 -4.79 8.97 -6.66
C LEU A 11 -4.05 10.02 -7.49
N ASP A 12 -3.40 10.96 -6.81
CA ASP A 12 -2.44 11.88 -7.40
C ASP A 12 -1.05 11.56 -6.83
N ILE A 13 -0.18 11.05 -7.70
CA ILE A 13 1.20 10.70 -7.31
C ILE A 13 2.12 11.92 -7.18
N GLN A 14 1.68 13.10 -7.58
CA GLN A 14 2.36 14.38 -7.40
C GLN A 14 1.71 15.25 -6.32
N GLY A 15 1.07 14.62 -5.35
CA GLY A 15 0.35 15.26 -4.26
C GLY A 15 1.24 15.77 -3.15
N ARG A 16 0.60 16.04 -2.01
CA ARG A 16 1.22 16.55 -0.78
C ARG A 16 1.22 15.55 0.37
N GLY A 17 0.62 14.38 0.16
CA GLY A 17 0.43 13.35 1.19
C GLY A 17 -0.89 13.51 1.96
N VAL A 18 -1.92 14.05 1.33
CA VAL A 18 -3.25 14.21 1.93
C VAL A 18 -4.10 13.00 1.61
N ALA A 19 -4.64 12.35 2.65
CA ALA A 19 -5.48 11.17 2.50
C ALA A 19 -6.86 11.38 3.09
N HIS A 20 -7.87 10.97 2.34
CA HIS A 20 -9.25 10.80 2.79
C HIS A 20 -9.65 9.36 2.51
N VAL A 21 -9.59 8.52 3.54
CA VAL A 21 -9.77 7.07 3.43
C VAL A 21 -10.91 6.60 4.32
N GLU A 22 -11.92 6.00 3.72
CA GLU A 22 -13.05 5.38 4.37
C GLU A 22 -13.21 3.94 3.86
N THR A 23 -12.68 2.99 4.62
CA THR A 23 -12.76 1.56 4.30
C THR A 23 -13.72 0.79 5.19
N GLY A 24 -14.29 1.43 6.22
CA GLY A 24 -15.01 0.73 7.28
C GLY A 24 -14.09 0.12 8.35
N LEU A 25 -12.78 0.14 8.15
CA LEU A 25 -11.77 -0.42 9.04
C LEU A 25 -10.82 0.70 9.51
N PRO A 26 -11.02 1.26 10.73
CA PRO A 26 -10.27 2.43 11.20
C PRO A 26 -8.74 2.25 11.19
N VAL A 27 -8.26 1.05 11.52
CA VAL A 27 -6.82 0.75 11.50
C VAL A 27 -6.29 0.78 10.06
N LEU A 28 -7.01 0.20 9.10
CA LEU A 28 -6.62 0.25 7.69
C LEU A 28 -6.65 1.69 7.15
N ASN A 29 -7.65 2.49 7.55
CA ASN A 29 -7.71 3.91 7.20
C ASN A 29 -6.44 4.65 7.66
N SER A 30 -6.00 4.41 8.89
CA SER A 30 -4.78 5.01 9.45
C SER A 30 -3.51 4.54 8.72
N LEU A 31 -3.40 3.25 8.41
CA LEU A 31 -2.26 2.69 7.68
C LEU A 31 -2.15 3.25 6.26
N LEU A 32 -3.27 3.37 5.56
CA LEU A 32 -3.32 3.96 4.21
C LEU A 32 -3.02 5.46 4.23
N ALA A 33 -3.44 6.18 5.28
CA ALA A 33 -3.04 7.56 5.47
C ALA A 33 -1.52 7.70 5.67
N ARG A 34 -0.89 6.81 6.42
CA ARG A 34 0.58 6.77 6.57
C ARG A 34 1.30 6.46 5.26
N LEU A 35 0.79 5.52 4.50
CA LEU A 35 1.31 5.23 3.16
C LEU A 35 1.25 6.47 2.27
N ALA A 36 0.11 7.12 2.18
CA ALA A 36 -0.09 8.31 1.36
C ALA A 36 0.80 9.49 1.80
N GLU A 37 0.89 9.74 3.11
CA GLU A 37 1.75 10.77 3.68
C GLU A 37 3.23 10.54 3.32
N THR A 38 3.72 9.32 3.52
CA THR A 38 5.13 8.96 3.25
C THR A 38 5.44 8.98 1.75
N ALA A 39 4.52 8.52 0.92
CA ALA A 39 4.63 8.58 -0.53
C ALA A 39 4.46 10.00 -1.10
N ARG A 40 3.89 10.93 -0.32
CA ARG A 40 3.39 12.23 -0.77
C ARG A 40 2.33 12.12 -1.88
N PHE A 41 1.55 11.06 -1.82
CA PHE A 41 0.38 10.89 -2.68
C PHE A 41 -0.83 11.58 -2.07
N ASP A 42 -1.65 12.22 -2.89
CA ASP A 42 -3.00 12.59 -2.46
C ASP A 42 -3.94 11.44 -2.82
N LEU A 43 -4.59 10.87 -1.80
CA LEU A 43 -5.42 9.68 -1.94
C LEU A 43 -6.83 9.96 -1.42
N VAL A 44 -7.82 9.71 -2.25
CA VAL A 44 -9.22 9.57 -1.83
C VAL A 44 -9.64 8.14 -2.11
N LEU A 45 -10.06 7.43 -1.07
CA LEU A 45 -10.53 6.06 -1.16
C LEU A 45 -11.79 5.91 -0.32
N ASP A 46 -12.89 5.54 -0.97
CA ASP A 46 -14.18 5.30 -0.35
C ASP A 46 -14.68 3.91 -0.75
N ILE A 47 -14.88 3.04 0.24
CA ILE A 47 -15.27 1.66 0.06
C ILE A 47 -16.67 1.46 0.62
N GLU A 48 -17.56 0.84 -0.16
CA GLU A 48 -18.89 0.49 0.32
C GLU A 48 -18.82 -0.45 1.53
N PRO A 49 -19.65 -0.22 2.56
CA PRO A 49 -19.68 -1.08 3.74
C PRO A 49 -19.97 -2.55 3.40
N GLY A 50 -19.22 -3.43 4.06
CA GLY A 50 -19.36 -4.88 3.92
C GLY A 50 -18.76 -5.60 5.12
N ASP A 51 -18.44 -6.88 4.97
CA ASP A 51 -17.59 -7.54 5.95
C ASP A 51 -16.11 -7.13 5.76
N ALA A 52 -15.29 -7.37 6.79
CA ALA A 52 -13.91 -6.93 6.80
C ALA A 52 -13.09 -7.48 5.61
N GLU A 53 -13.34 -8.71 5.19
CA GLU A 53 -12.63 -9.31 4.06
C GLU A 53 -13.01 -8.64 2.73
N ALA A 54 -14.30 -8.38 2.54
CA ALA A 54 -14.80 -7.71 1.33
C ALA A 54 -14.29 -6.26 1.24
N GLU A 55 -14.29 -5.52 2.36
CA GLU A 55 -13.77 -4.16 2.45
C GLU A 55 -12.27 -4.10 2.14
N VAL A 56 -11.50 -5.04 2.67
CA VAL A 56 -10.05 -5.14 2.42
C VAL A 56 -9.75 -5.47 0.97
N ASP A 57 -10.44 -6.44 0.39
CA ASP A 57 -10.26 -6.80 -1.01
C ASP A 57 -10.62 -5.64 -1.93
N ALA A 58 -11.71 -4.95 -1.66
CA ALA A 58 -12.13 -3.77 -2.42
C ALA A 58 -11.10 -2.63 -2.32
N ALA A 59 -10.58 -2.37 -1.12
CA ALA A 59 -9.55 -1.33 -0.90
C ALA A 59 -8.24 -1.67 -1.62
N GLY A 60 -7.73 -2.89 -1.46
CA GLY A 60 -6.51 -3.36 -2.12
C GLY A 60 -6.63 -3.34 -3.64
N ALA A 61 -7.75 -3.81 -4.16
CA ALA A 61 -8.01 -3.82 -5.59
C ALA A 61 -8.15 -2.40 -6.17
N ALA A 62 -8.86 -1.51 -5.50
CA ALA A 62 -9.07 -0.13 -5.97
C ALA A 62 -7.75 0.65 -5.98
N LEU A 63 -6.97 0.59 -4.91
CA LEU A 63 -5.67 1.25 -4.84
C LEU A 63 -4.68 0.62 -5.83
N GLY A 64 -4.66 -0.71 -5.94
CA GLY A 64 -3.80 -1.42 -6.89
C GLY A 64 -4.06 -1.00 -8.34
N ARG A 65 -5.32 -0.96 -8.75
CA ARG A 65 -5.70 -0.50 -10.09
C ARG A 65 -5.35 0.97 -10.33
N ALA A 66 -5.52 1.82 -9.33
CA ALA A 66 -5.12 3.23 -9.43
C ALA A 66 -3.62 3.40 -9.61
N LEU A 67 -2.81 2.57 -8.97
CA LEU A 67 -1.34 2.56 -9.10
C LEU A 67 -0.84 1.97 -10.43
N MET A 68 -1.62 1.11 -11.06
CA MET A 68 -1.17 0.43 -12.28
C MET A 68 -0.77 1.40 -13.38
N ARG A 69 -1.55 2.46 -13.60
CA ARG A 69 -1.27 3.45 -14.65
C ARG A 69 0.04 4.19 -14.41
N PRO A 70 0.28 4.83 -13.25
CA PRO A 70 1.53 5.52 -13.00
C PRO A 70 2.74 4.57 -12.96
N LEU A 71 2.60 3.35 -12.47
CA LEU A 71 3.68 2.37 -12.46
C LEU A 71 4.07 1.89 -13.87
N ARG A 72 3.14 1.88 -14.80
CA ARG A 72 3.36 1.45 -16.19
C ARG A 72 3.61 2.60 -17.16
N ASP A 73 3.69 3.84 -16.68
CA ASP A 73 4.15 4.95 -17.50
C ASP A 73 5.54 4.63 -18.06
N ALA A 74 5.76 4.95 -19.32
CA ALA A 74 7.02 4.64 -20.01
C ALA A 74 8.23 5.35 -19.38
N ARG A 75 7.99 6.44 -18.66
CA ARG A 75 9.01 7.21 -17.94
C ARG A 75 9.15 6.79 -16.49
N ALA A 76 8.22 6.00 -15.95
CA ALA A 76 8.29 5.58 -14.56
C ALA A 76 9.49 4.69 -14.31
N ARG A 77 10.14 4.89 -13.17
CA ARG A 77 11.25 4.05 -12.72
C ARG A 77 10.84 2.57 -12.64
N GLY A 78 9.63 2.29 -12.14
CA GLY A 78 9.03 0.96 -12.12
C GLY A 78 9.54 0.05 -10.99
N TYR A 79 10.42 0.51 -10.14
CA TYR A 79 10.90 -0.20 -8.94
C TYR A 79 11.22 0.78 -7.82
N GLY A 80 11.20 0.28 -6.59
CA GLY A 80 11.54 1.06 -5.41
C GLY A 80 11.96 0.18 -4.26
N SER A 81 12.73 0.75 -3.34
CA SER A 81 13.25 0.07 -2.16
C SER A 81 13.44 1.07 -1.04
N GLU A 82 12.88 0.78 0.14
CA GLU A 82 13.01 1.66 1.29
C GLU A 82 12.94 0.89 2.61
N SER A 83 13.66 1.39 3.59
CA SER A 83 13.58 0.92 4.98
C SER A 83 13.12 2.07 5.85
N LEU A 84 12.03 1.90 6.57
CA LEU A 84 11.49 2.89 7.49
C LEU A 84 11.13 2.27 8.83
N ALA A 85 11.20 3.11 9.86
CA ALA A 85 10.92 2.72 11.23
C ALA A 85 9.60 3.30 11.72
N SER A 86 8.98 2.59 12.67
CA SER A 86 7.96 3.10 13.56
C SER A 86 8.26 2.58 14.95
N ALA A 87 8.58 3.48 15.88
CA ALA A 87 9.08 3.13 17.22
C ALA A 87 10.23 2.11 17.14
N GLU A 88 10.08 0.92 17.76
CA GLU A 88 11.09 -0.15 17.74
C GLU A 88 11.05 -1.01 16.47
N ALA A 89 10.01 -0.88 15.66
CA ALA A 89 9.87 -1.66 14.44
C ALA A 89 10.64 -1.03 13.27
N LEU A 90 11.29 -1.87 12.48
CA LEU A 90 12.01 -1.51 11.27
C LEU A 90 11.60 -2.47 10.16
N ALA A 91 11.03 -1.96 9.08
CA ALA A 91 10.63 -2.73 7.92
C ALA A 91 11.39 -2.30 6.67
N HIS A 92 11.65 -3.26 5.80
CA HIS A 92 12.23 -3.05 4.47
C HIS A 92 11.26 -3.53 3.40
N VAL A 93 10.96 -2.68 2.43
CA VAL A 93 10.10 -3.00 1.30
C VAL A 93 10.87 -2.83 0.00
N VAL A 94 10.81 -3.85 -0.84
CA VAL A 94 11.31 -3.84 -2.22
C VAL A 94 10.16 -4.18 -3.14
N LEU A 95 9.98 -3.40 -4.18
CA LEU A 95 8.96 -3.67 -5.19
C LEU A 95 9.43 -3.32 -6.59
N GLU A 96 8.87 -4.03 -7.56
CA GLU A 96 9.03 -3.74 -8.98
C GLU A 96 7.76 -4.08 -9.75
N ARG A 97 7.50 -3.36 -10.84
CA ARG A 97 6.40 -3.70 -11.74
C ARG A 97 6.66 -5.06 -12.41
N SER A 98 5.61 -5.86 -12.52
CA SER A 98 5.69 -7.20 -13.10
C SER A 98 4.38 -7.60 -13.76
N ASP A 99 4.47 -8.39 -14.83
CA ASP A 99 3.31 -9.03 -15.43
C ASP A 99 2.93 -10.33 -14.70
N GLU A 100 3.81 -10.80 -13.82
CA GLU A 100 3.59 -11.95 -12.93
C GLU A 100 3.66 -11.48 -11.48
N PRO A 101 2.54 -10.97 -10.89
CA PRO A 101 2.50 -10.46 -9.54
C PRO A 101 2.87 -11.53 -8.51
N LEU A 102 3.64 -11.12 -7.50
CA LEU A 102 4.04 -12.00 -6.41
C LEU A 102 4.23 -11.20 -5.11
N PHE A 103 3.61 -11.67 -4.03
CA PHE A 103 3.81 -11.13 -2.69
C PHE A 103 4.63 -12.08 -1.84
N VAL A 104 5.75 -11.61 -1.32
CA VAL A 104 6.67 -12.37 -0.46
C VAL A 104 6.92 -11.60 0.82
N THR A 105 6.78 -12.27 1.96
CA THR A 105 7.07 -11.67 3.27
C THR A 105 7.63 -12.71 4.24
N ASN A 106 8.48 -12.24 5.18
CA ASN A 106 8.91 -13.01 6.35
C ASN A 106 8.11 -12.65 7.61
N VAL A 107 7.14 -11.74 7.48
CA VAL A 107 6.34 -11.28 8.62
C VAL A 107 5.24 -12.30 8.90
N ASP A 108 5.16 -12.77 10.14
CA ASP A 108 4.00 -13.54 10.59
C ASP A 108 2.86 -12.58 10.93
N LEU A 109 1.85 -12.59 10.08
CA LEU A 109 0.67 -11.73 10.18
C LEU A 109 -0.60 -12.56 10.49
N THR A 110 -0.46 -13.75 11.09
CA THR A 110 -1.59 -14.70 11.16
C THR A 110 -2.46 -14.54 12.41
N ASP A 111 -1.94 -14.10 13.54
CA ASP A 111 -2.67 -14.24 14.83
C ASP A 111 -2.83 -12.97 15.68
N ALA A 112 -2.25 -11.85 15.29
CA ALA A 112 -2.37 -10.62 16.06
C ALA A 112 -3.59 -9.78 15.64
N ARG A 113 -4.17 -9.05 16.60
CA ARG A 113 -5.22 -8.06 16.35
C ARG A 113 -4.79 -6.69 16.83
N ILE A 114 -5.03 -5.69 15.98
CA ILE A 114 -4.71 -4.30 16.27
C ILE A 114 -5.97 -3.48 16.06
N GLY A 115 -6.51 -2.90 17.15
CA GLY A 115 -7.71 -2.07 17.06
C GLY A 115 -8.89 -2.77 16.37
N GLY A 116 -9.03 -4.10 16.56
CA GLY A 116 -10.06 -4.91 15.91
C GLY A 116 -9.68 -5.45 14.52
N LEU A 117 -8.62 -4.95 13.89
CA LEU A 117 -8.11 -5.49 12.63
C LEU A 117 -7.23 -6.72 12.89
N GLY A 118 -7.60 -7.87 12.32
CA GLY A 118 -6.71 -9.03 12.24
C GLY A 118 -5.51 -8.75 11.32
N THR A 119 -4.33 -9.22 11.70
CA THR A 119 -3.13 -9.04 10.87
C THR A 119 -3.16 -9.87 9.59
N ASP A 120 -3.94 -10.94 9.55
CA ASP A 120 -4.31 -11.68 8.35
C ASP A 120 -5.01 -10.78 7.31
N VAL A 121 -5.82 -9.84 7.77
CA VAL A 121 -6.50 -8.85 6.92
C VAL A 121 -5.49 -7.89 6.30
N ALA A 122 -4.47 -7.47 7.03
CA ALA A 122 -3.37 -6.66 6.48
C ALA A 122 -2.58 -7.44 5.42
N ARG A 123 -2.30 -8.72 5.65
CA ARG A 123 -1.68 -9.60 4.65
C ARG A 123 -2.53 -9.70 3.38
N ARG A 124 -3.83 -9.89 3.54
CA ARG A 124 -4.78 -9.96 2.42
C ARG A 124 -4.82 -8.66 1.62
N PHE A 125 -4.79 -7.51 2.31
CA PHE A 125 -4.67 -6.21 1.66
C PHE A 125 -3.43 -6.12 0.78
N LEU A 126 -2.26 -6.48 1.33
CA LEU A 126 -0.98 -6.41 0.61
C LEU A 126 -0.96 -7.35 -0.60
N ASP A 127 -1.51 -8.55 -0.48
CA ASP A 127 -1.61 -9.51 -1.57
C ASP A 127 -2.55 -9.00 -2.69
N THR A 128 -3.71 -8.50 -2.32
CA THR A 128 -4.69 -7.93 -3.27
C THR A 128 -4.15 -6.68 -3.96
N LEU A 129 -3.49 -5.79 -3.21
CA LEU A 129 -2.79 -4.62 -3.76
C LEU A 129 -1.75 -5.04 -4.80
N THR A 130 -0.90 -5.98 -4.43
CA THR A 130 0.20 -6.50 -5.27
C THR A 130 -0.32 -7.05 -6.59
N THR A 131 -1.35 -7.87 -6.52
CA THR A 131 -1.98 -8.48 -7.70
C THR A 131 -2.57 -7.42 -8.63
N ASN A 132 -3.33 -6.46 -8.08
CA ASN A 132 -4.04 -5.46 -8.89
C ASN A 132 -3.12 -4.34 -9.40
N ALA A 133 -2.03 -4.03 -8.70
CA ALA A 133 -1.03 -3.07 -9.16
C ALA A 133 -0.04 -3.68 -10.17
N GLY A 134 0.04 -5.01 -10.25
CA GLY A 134 1.02 -5.70 -11.09
C GLY A 134 2.44 -5.54 -10.58
N LEU A 135 2.69 -6.01 -9.35
CA LEU A 135 3.97 -5.89 -8.66
C LEU A 135 4.53 -7.24 -8.25
N VAL A 136 5.84 -7.34 -8.21
CA VAL A 136 6.54 -8.21 -7.26
C VAL A 136 6.84 -7.36 -6.04
N LEU A 137 6.31 -7.77 -4.89
CA LEU A 137 6.43 -7.05 -3.61
C LEU A 137 7.08 -7.95 -2.56
N HIS A 138 8.21 -7.51 -2.04
CA HIS A 138 8.86 -8.10 -0.88
C HIS A 138 8.72 -7.20 0.33
N VAL A 139 8.20 -7.73 1.43
CA VAL A 139 8.10 -7.06 2.72
C VAL A 139 8.93 -7.85 3.73
N ARG A 140 9.92 -7.20 4.32
CA ARG A 140 10.80 -7.78 5.33
C ARG A 140 10.69 -7.01 6.63
N LEU A 141 10.42 -7.72 7.71
CA LEU A 141 10.62 -7.20 9.05
C LEU A 141 12.07 -7.43 9.44
N LEU A 142 12.78 -6.34 9.75
CA LEU A 142 14.17 -6.38 10.19
C LEU A 142 14.25 -6.39 11.71
N ASP A 143 13.36 -5.66 12.38
CA ASP A 143 13.21 -5.63 13.84
C ASP A 143 11.82 -5.17 14.22
N GLY A 144 11.35 -5.51 15.42
CA GLY A 144 10.07 -5.08 15.97
C GLY A 144 9.24 -6.23 16.54
N THR A 145 8.51 -5.93 17.60
CA THR A 145 7.67 -6.89 18.33
C THR A 145 6.22 -6.42 18.49
N ASP A 146 5.98 -5.12 18.56
CA ASP A 146 4.63 -4.58 18.62
C ASP A 146 3.99 -4.58 17.23
N SER A 147 2.88 -5.30 17.07
CA SER A 147 2.24 -5.49 15.77
C SER A 147 1.73 -4.19 15.16
N ALA A 148 1.31 -3.21 15.96
CA ALA A 148 0.89 -1.90 15.45
C ALA A 148 2.08 -1.14 14.87
N HIS A 149 3.22 -1.14 15.55
CA HIS A 149 4.45 -0.51 15.06
C HIS A 149 5.00 -1.23 13.82
N VAL A 150 4.92 -2.56 13.79
CA VAL A 150 5.31 -3.37 12.64
C VAL A 150 4.48 -3.00 11.40
N LEU A 151 3.16 -2.97 11.52
CA LEU A 151 2.30 -2.59 10.39
C LEU A 151 2.53 -1.15 9.94
N GLU A 152 2.68 -0.22 10.88
CA GLU A 152 2.97 1.18 10.53
C GLU A 152 4.30 1.31 9.79
N ALA A 153 5.35 0.64 10.24
CA ALA A 153 6.64 0.63 9.56
C ALA A 153 6.53 0.04 8.13
N ILE A 154 5.77 -1.04 7.95
CA ILE A 154 5.54 -1.67 6.65
C ILE A 154 4.83 -0.69 5.69
N PHE A 155 3.74 -0.06 6.13
CA PHE A 155 2.96 0.84 5.27
C PHE A 155 3.72 2.14 4.94
N LYS A 156 4.53 2.65 5.86
CA LYS A 156 5.45 3.76 5.59
C LYS A 156 6.49 3.38 4.53
N ALA A 157 7.18 2.25 4.71
CA ALA A 157 8.18 1.77 3.76
C ALA A 157 7.57 1.47 2.38
N LEU A 158 6.35 0.90 2.35
CA LEU A 158 5.60 0.65 1.13
C LEU A 158 5.28 1.96 0.39
N GLY A 159 4.82 2.98 1.11
CA GLY A 159 4.54 4.29 0.53
C GLY A 159 5.78 4.91 -0.11
N ALA A 160 6.91 4.91 0.59
CA ALA A 160 8.17 5.44 0.07
C ALA A 160 8.67 4.66 -1.15
N ALA A 161 8.60 3.32 -1.14
CA ALA A 161 8.99 2.48 -2.26
C ALA A 161 8.08 2.68 -3.49
N LEU A 162 6.76 2.84 -3.28
CA LEU A 162 5.81 3.16 -4.36
C LEU A 162 6.10 4.52 -4.98
N ALA A 163 6.40 5.53 -4.16
CA ALA A 163 6.79 6.85 -4.66
C ALA A 163 8.01 6.78 -5.57
N GLN A 164 9.05 6.05 -5.16
CA GLN A 164 10.23 5.82 -6.00
C GLN A 164 9.88 5.13 -7.31
N ALA A 165 9.04 4.10 -7.27
CA ALA A 165 8.65 3.35 -8.47
C ALA A 165 7.86 4.20 -9.47
N CYS A 166 7.11 5.19 -9.00
CA CYS A 166 6.34 6.13 -9.82
C CYS A 166 7.16 7.35 -10.28
N GLU A 167 8.39 7.54 -9.77
CA GLU A 167 9.25 8.65 -10.19
C GLU A 167 9.54 8.59 -11.70
N SER A 168 9.48 9.75 -12.33
CA SER A 168 9.88 9.88 -13.74
C SER A 168 11.39 9.84 -13.86
N ILE A 169 11.91 8.82 -14.53
CA ILE A 169 13.33 8.73 -14.93
C ILE A 169 13.48 9.23 -16.36
N GLY A 170 14.10 10.37 -16.50
CA GLY A 170 14.47 10.88 -17.82
C GLY A 170 13.84 12.22 -18.16
N GLY A 171 14.71 13.15 -18.40
CA GLY A 171 14.43 14.47 -18.92
C GLY A 171 15.14 15.58 -18.18
N THR A 172 16.45 15.50 -18.07
CA THR A 172 17.25 16.71 -18.09
C THR A 172 17.44 17.05 -19.56
N GLU A 173 16.58 17.90 -20.12
CA GLU A 173 16.99 18.78 -21.19
C GLU A 173 17.48 20.07 -20.62
#